data_96c5bbf432f0cbaa52fa1ad48f7b8ba8
#
_entry.id   96c5bbf432f0cbaa52fa1ad48f7b8ba8
#
_cell.length_a   1.000
_cell.length_b   1.000
_cell.length_c   1.000
_cell.angle_alpha   90.00
_cell.angle_beta   90.00
_cell.angle_gamma   90.00
#
_symmetry.space_group_name_H-M   'P 1'
#
loop_
_entity.id
_entity.type
_entity.pdbx_description
1 polymer ?
#
loop_
_entity_poly.entity_id
_entity_poly.type
_entity_poly.pdbx_seq_one_letter_code
_entity_poly.pdbx_strand_id
1 'polypeptide(L)'
;MFSKHDQIRGYDDELLAAMDAEEARQEDHIELIASENYASKRVMQAQGGGLTNKYAEGYPGKRYYGGCEHVDKVERLAIDRARQLFGADYANVQPHSGSSANAAVYLALLNAGDTILGMSLAHGGHLTHGAKVSSSGKLYNAVQYGLDTATGLIDYDEVERLAVEHKPKMIVAGFSAYSKTLDFPRFRAIADKVGALLFVDMAHVAGLVAAGLYPNPIPFADVVTTTTHKTLRGPRGGLILARANEEIEKKLNSAVFPGAQGGPLMHVIAAKAVCFKEALEPGFKDYQAQVIRNAKAMAEVFIGRGYDVVSGGTDNHLMLISLVKQGLTGKAADAALGAAHITVNKNAVPNDPQSPFVTSGIRIGTPAVTTRGFREGECRELAGWICDILDDIDNPEVGERVRGQVGEFCRHFPVYAD
;
A
#
# COMPACT_ATOMS: atom_id res chain seq x y z
N MET A 1 -21.36 -17.77 13.88
CA MET A 1 -20.06 -17.46 13.26
C MET A 1 -19.03 -18.29 13.98
N PHE A 2 -18.19 -19.00 13.25
CA PHE A 2 -17.16 -19.85 13.85
C PHE A 2 -16.03 -18.95 14.38
N SER A 3 -15.63 -19.12 15.66
CA SER A 3 -14.32 -18.65 16.09
C SER A 3 -13.25 -19.63 15.57
N LYS A 4 -12.04 -19.17 15.29
CA LYS A 4 -10.95 -20.05 14.87
C LYS A 4 -10.64 -21.13 15.90
N HIS A 5 -10.88 -20.83 17.18
CA HIS A 5 -10.62 -21.75 18.29
C HIS A 5 -11.65 -22.90 18.39
N ASP A 6 -12.87 -22.69 17.88
CA ASP A 6 -13.96 -23.67 18.09
C ASP A 6 -13.89 -24.87 17.15
N GLN A 7 -13.31 -24.71 15.96
CA GLN A 7 -13.33 -25.73 14.92
C GLN A 7 -11.94 -26.23 14.52
N ILE A 8 -10.88 -25.45 14.75
CA ILE A 8 -9.50 -25.84 14.43
C ILE A 8 -8.87 -26.56 15.61
N ARG A 9 -9.16 -26.15 16.83
CA ARG A 9 -8.64 -26.79 18.05
C ARG A 9 -9.04 -28.26 18.11
N GLY A 10 -8.06 -29.13 18.33
CA GLY A 10 -8.24 -30.59 18.36
C GLY A 10 -8.41 -31.22 16.97
N TYR A 11 -8.41 -30.42 15.89
CA TYR A 11 -8.42 -30.91 14.52
C TYR A 11 -7.08 -30.65 13.81
N ASP A 12 -6.52 -29.43 13.96
CA ASP A 12 -5.22 -29.03 13.42
C ASP A 12 -4.53 -28.08 14.43
N ASP A 13 -4.00 -28.66 15.48
CA ASP A 13 -3.39 -27.89 16.57
C ASP A 13 -2.05 -27.26 16.15
N GLU A 14 -1.35 -27.81 15.15
CA GLU A 14 -0.12 -27.25 14.59
C GLU A 14 -0.43 -25.93 13.85
N LEU A 15 -1.45 -25.92 13.01
CA LEU A 15 -1.91 -24.70 12.32
C LEU A 15 -2.42 -23.68 13.33
N LEU A 16 -3.22 -24.10 14.32
CA LEU A 16 -3.73 -23.21 15.35
C LEU A 16 -2.59 -22.55 16.14
N ALA A 17 -1.56 -23.31 16.53
CA ALA A 17 -0.40 -22.79 17.23
C ALA A 17 0.35 -21.74 16.39
N ALA A 18 0.49 -21.94 15.07
CA ALA A 18 1.11 -20.97 14.17
C ALA A 18 0.27 -19.69 14.05
N MET A 19 -1.06 -19.80 13.97
CA MET A 19 -1.98 -18.65 13.94
C MET A 19 -1.92 -17.86 15.24
N ASP A 20 -1.93 -18.53 16.37
CA ASP A 20 -1.85 -17.87 17.69
C ASP A 20 -0.49 -17.23 17.91
N ALA A 21 0.61 -17.82 17.43
CA ALA A 21 1.94 -17.24 17.48
C ALA A 21 2.05 -15.96 16.64
N GLU A 22 1.42 -15.91 15.45
CA GLU A 22 1.39 -14.68 14.65
C GLU A 22 0.55 -13.59 15.30
N GLU A 23 -0.61 -13.92 15.89
CA GLU A 23 -1.39 -12.92 16.65
C GLU A 23 -0.62 -12.38 17.86
N ALA A 24 0.07 -13.26 18.60
CA ALA A 24 0.95 -12.84 19.70
C ALA A 24 2.09 -11.94 19.20
N ARG A 25 2.70 -12.28 18.06
CA ARG A 25 3.72 -11.43 17.45
C ARG A 25 3.17 -10.03 17.11
N GLN A 26 1.97 -9.95 16.54
CA GLN A 26 1.33 -8.66 16.21
C GLN A 26 1.02 -7.86 17.48
N GLU A 27 0.66 -8.50 18.59
CA GLU A 27 0.48 -7.82 19.88
C GLU A 27 1.81 -7.34 20.49
N ASP A 28 2.87 -8.15 20.42
CA ASP A 28 4.14 -7.92 21.11
C ASP A 28 5.13 -7.06 20.32
N HIS A 29 4.92 -6.87 19.00
CA HIS A 29 5.78 -6.10 18.12
C HIS A 29 5.13 -4.79 17.70
N ILE A 30 5.96 -3.76 17.48
CA ILE A 30 5.53 -2.52 16.83
C ILE A 30 5.73 -2.63 15.32
N GLU A 31 4.62 -2.57 14.57
CA GLU A 31 4.61 -2.70 13.12
C GLU A 31 4.79 -1.34 12.45
N LEU A 32 5.88 -1.19 11.69
CA LEU A 32 6.22 0.03 10.95
C LEU A 32 6.38 -0.21 9.43
N ILE A 33 6.07 -1.41 8.93
CA ILE A 33 6.01 -1.62 7.48
C ILE A 33 4.90 -0.75 6.89
N ALA A 34 5.28 0.19 6.02
CA ALA A 34 4.37 1.23 5.51
C ALA A 34 3.16 0.71 4.73
N SER A 35 3.21 -0.55 4.29
CA SER A 35 2.14 -1.24 3.55
C SER A 35 1.27 -2.15 4.44
N GLU A 36 1.49 -2.16 5.76
CA GLU A 36 0.71 -2.93 6.71
C GLU A 36 -0.20 -2.05 7.58
N ASN A 37 -1.29 -2.65 8.03
CA ASN A 37 -2.27 -2.03 8.92
C ASN A 37 -3.11 -3.13 9.58
N TYR A 38 -3.83 -2.78 10.63
CA TYR A 38 -4.76 -3.66 11.31
C TYR A 38 -6.19 -3.38 10.86
N ALA A 39 -6.81 -4.37 10.20
CA ALA A 39 -8.20 -4.28 9.78
C ALA A 39 -9.14 -4.35 11.01
N SER A 40 -10.28 -3.65 10.92
CA SER A 40 -11.28 -3.69 12.00
C SER A 40 -11.87 -5.09 12.18
N LYS A 41 -12.38 -5.37 13.39
CA LYS A 41 -13.11 -6.61 13.69
C LYS A 41 -14.28 -6.83 12.72
N ARG A 42 -14.96 -5.77 12.25
CA ARG A 42 -16.06 -5.85 11.27
C ARG A 42 -15.56 -6.30 9.90
N VAL A 43 -14.42 -5.81 9.46
CA VAL A 43 -13.77 -6.23 8.20
C VAL A 43 -13.41 -7.71 8.27
N MET A 44 -12.76 -8.16 9.34
CA MET A 44 -12.39 -9.56 9.54
C MET A 44 -13.63 -10.45 9.65
N GLN A 45 -14.67 -10.00 10.34
CA GLN A 45 -15.93 -10.72 10.47
C GLN A 45 -16.64 -10.90 9.12
N ALA A 46 -16.68 -9.87 8.28
CA ALA A 46 -17.27 -9.96 6.95
C ALA A 46 -16.51 -10.95 6.05
N GLN A 47 -15.19 -11.00 6.20
CA GLN A 47 -14.30 -11.89 5.44
C GLN A 47 -14.45 -13.36 5.85
N GLY A 48 -14.68 -13.64 7.13
CA GLY A 48 -14.88 -14.99 7.66
C GLY A 48 -16.31 -15.54 7.52
N GLY A 49 -17.16 -14.95 6.65
CA GLY A 49 -18.55 -15.32 6.51
C GLY A 49 -18.86 -16.36 5.43
N GLY A 50 -20.11 -16.82 5.38
CA GLY A 50 -20.61 -17.84 4.44
C GLY A 50 -20.57 -17.44 2.96
N LEU A 51 -20.26 -16.18 2.63
CA LEU A 51 -20.09 -15.73 1.25
C LEU A 51 -18.88 -16.40 0.56
N THR A 52 -17.96 -16.99 1.32
CA THR A 52 -16.85 -17.78 0.79
C THR A 52 -17.33 -18.97 -0.07
N ASN A 53 -18.53 -19.48 0.17
CA ASN A 53 -19.07 -20.64 -0.53
C ASN A 53 -19.74 -20.29 -1.87
N LYS A 54 -19.94 -18.98 -2.18
CA LYS A 54 -20.72 -18.59 -3.36
C LYS A 54 -19.83 -18.28 -4.56
N TYR A 55 -20.02 -19.04 -5.63
CA TYR A 55 -19.41 -18.81 -6.94
C TYR A 55 -20.23 -17.80 -7.73
N ALA A 56 -19.62 -16.68 -8.18
CA ALA A 56 -20.34 -15.55 -8.76
C ALA A 56 -19.61 -14.93 -9.97
N GLU A 57 -19.17 -15.76 -10.93
CA GLU A 57 -18.58 -15.27 -12.20
C GLU A 57 -19.50 -14.32 -12.92
N GLY A 58 -18.93 -13.29 -13.53
CA GLY A 58 -19.64 -12.19 -14.15
C GLY A 58 -19.77 -10.99 -13.20
N TYR A 59 -20.76 -10.18 -13.44
CA TYR A 59 -20.99 -8.92 -12.72
C TYR A 59 -22.43 -8.83 -12.18
N PRO A 60 -22.75 -7.95 -11.23
CA PRO A 60 -24.11 -7.81 -10.70
C PRO A 60 -25.18 -7.67 -11.78
N GLY A 61 -26.15 -8.58 -11.77
CA GLY A 61 -27.23 -8.66 -12.77
C GLY A 61 -26.83 -9.35 -14.08
N LYS A 62 -25.56 -9.74 -14.25
CA LYS A 62 -25.03 -10.44 -15.43
C LYS A 62 -24.09 -11.57 -15.00
N ARG A 63 -24.60 -12.49 -14.16
CA ARG A 63 -23.84 -13.63 -13.66
C ARG A 63 -23.98 -14.84 -14.58
N TYR A 64 -22.96 -15.68 -14.57
CA TYR A 64 -22.99 -16.96 -15.28
C TYR A 64 -23.70 -18.06 -14.47
N TYR A 65 -23.91 -17.86 -13.17
CA TYR A 65 -24.52 -18.83 -12.24
C TYR A 65 -25.74 -18.26 -11.54
N GLY A 66 -26.69 -19.15 -11.20
CA GLY A 66 -27.88 -18.79 -10.41
C GLY A 66 -27.58 -18.53 -8.93
N GLY A 67 -28.56 -18.05 -8.19
CA GLY A 67 -28.48 -17.79 -6.75
C GLY A 67 -27.59 -16.61 -6.37
N CYS A 68 -27.46 -15.61 -7.24
CA CYS A 68 -26.58 -14.46 -7.04
C CYS A 68 -27.30 -13.20 -6.56
N GLU A 69 -28.60 -13.23 -6.32
CA GLU A 69 -29.43 -12.07 -5.95
C GLU A 69 -28.94 -11.34 -4.69
N HIS A 70 -28.34 -12.06 -3.74
CA HIS A 70 -27.82 -11.47 -2.51
C HIS A 70 -26.37 -11.00 -2.66
N VAL A 71 -25.50 -11.78 -3.31
CA VAL A 71 -24.11 -11.37 -3.57
C VAL A 71 -24.05 -10.18 -4.53
N ASP A 72 -25.02 -10.05 -5.43
CA ASP A 72 -25.17 -8.85 -6.28
C ASP A 72 -25.38 -7.58 -5.45
N LYS A 73 -26.17 -7.66 -4.36
CA LYS A 73 -26.35 -6.54 -3.43
C LYS A 73 -25.05 -6.21 -2.71
N VAL A 74 -24.28 -7.22 -2.28
CA VAL A 74 -22.99 -7.03 -1.62
C VAL A 74 -22.01 -6.33 -2.55
N GLU A 75 -21.88 -6.80 -3.79
CA GLU A 75 -20.96 -6.21 -4.75
C GLU A 75 -21.38 -4.79 -5.15
N ARG A 76 -22.68 -4.52 -5.38
CA ARG A 76 -23.18 -3.17 -5.64
C ARG A 76 -22.87 -2.21 -4.49
N LEU A 77 -23.07 -2.63 -3.23
CA LEU A 77 -22.70 -1.82 -2.06
C LEU A 77 -21.20 -1.47 -2.05
N ALA A 78 -20.33 -2.42 -2.39
CA ALA A 78 -18.90 -2.15 -2.49
C ALA A 78 -18.57 -1.18 -3.63
N ILE A 79 -19.16 -1.36 -4.81
CA ILE A 79 -19.01 -0.48 -5.97
C ILE A 79 -19.47 0.94 -5.64
N ASP A 80 -20.69 1.10 -5.12
CA ASP A 80 -21.28 2.41 -4.86
C ASP A 80 -20.50 3.18 -3.79
N ARG A 81 -20.07 2.49 -2.72
CA ARG A 81 -19.24 3.08 -1.67
C ARG A 81 -17.85 3.48 -2.18
N ALA A 82 -17.22 2.65 -3.03
CA ALA A 82 -15.93 2.99 -3.64
C ALA A 82 -16.06 4.24 -4.54
N ARG A 83 -17.11 4.31 -5.37
CA ARG A 83 -17.39 5.47 -6.22
C ARG A 83 -17.62 6.74 -5.38
N GLN A 84 -18.43 6.65 -4.33
CA GLN A 84 -18.68 7.76 -3.41
C GLN A 84 -17.38 8.21 -2.70
N LEU A 85 -16.60 7.26 -2.21
CA LEU A 85 -15.40 7.53 -1.41
C LEU A 85 -14.32 8.28 -2.20
N PHE A 86 -14.14 7.95 -3.47
CA PHE A 86 -13.09 8.51 -4.32
C PHE A 86 -13.58 9.53 -5.34
N GLY A 87 -14.92 9.75 -5.45
CA GLY A 87 -15.49 10.61 -6.47
C GLY A 87 -15.29 10.06 -7.89
N ALA A 88 -15.37 8.74 -8.05
CA ALA A 88 -15.20 8.05 -9.33
C ALA A 88 -16.56 7.71 -9.95
N ASP A 89 -16.63 7.66 -11.28
CA ASP A 89 -17.84 7.26 -12.01
C ASP A 89 -17.92 5.73 -12.17
N TYR A 90 -16.77 5.08 -12.23
CA TYR A 90 -16.62 3.63 -12.39
C TYR A 90 -15.79 3.05 -11.24
N ALA A 91 -16.18 1.85 -10.77
CA ALA A 91 -15.40 1.04 -9.84
C ALA A 91 -15.57 -0.46 -10.17
N ASN A 92 -14.43 -1.20 -10.17
CA ASN A 92 -14.41 -2.65 -10.20
C ASN A 92 -13.75 -3.16 -8.92
N VAL A 93 -14.53 -3.86 -8.08
CA VAL A 93 -14.12 -4.34 -6.75
C VAL A 93 -13.65 -5.79 -6.75
N GLN A 94 -13.63 -6.45 -7.92
CA GLN A 94 -13.26 -7.86 -8.06
C GLN A 94 -11.75 -8.18 -8.05
N PRO A 95 -10.80 -7.26 -8.37
CA PRO A 95 -9.39 -7.60 -8.33
C PRO A 95 -8.97 -8.20 -6.99
N HIS A 96 -8.28 -9.36 -7.04
CA HIS A 96 -7.84 -10.11 -5.86
C HIS A 96 -6.73 -9.38 -5.09
N SER A 97 -5.93 -8.58 -5.78
CA SER A 97 -4.82 -7.80 -5.22
C SER A 97 -4.57 -6.53 -6.03
N GLY A 98 -3.72 -5.64 -5.53
CA GLY A 98 -3.24 -4.49 -6.31
C GLY A 98 -2.49 -4.93 -7.57
N SER A 99 -1.67 -5.97 -7.48
CA SER A 99 -0.93 -6.50 -8.63
C SER A 99 -1.86 -7.06 -9.71
N SER A 100 -2.95 -7.77 -9.34
CA SER A 100 -3.94 -8.24 -10.31
C SER A 100 -4.78 -7.09 -10.89
N ALA A 101 -5.05 -6.05 -10.11
CA ALA A 101 -5.69 -4.84 -10.63
C ALA A 101 -4.80 -4.15 -11.68
N ASN A 102 -3.51 -3.98 -11.40
CA ASN A 102 -2.56 -3.39 -12.34
C ASN A 102 -2.40 -4.26 -13.60
N ALA A 103 -2.31 -5.58 -13.45
CA ALA A 103 -2.24 -6.51 -14.59
C ALA A 103 -3.49 -6.43 -15.47
N ALA A 104 -4.68 -6.31 -14.87
CA ALA A 104 -5.93 -6.15 -15.63
C ALA A 104 -5.97 -4.81 -16.38
N VAL A 105 -5.47 -3.71 -15.80
CA VAL A 105 -5.36 -2.41 -16.48
C VAL A 105 -4.44 -2.52 -17.70
N TYR A 106 -3.27 -3.12 -17.55
CA TYR A 106 -2.35 -3.33 -18.67
C TYR A 106 -2.99 -4.22 -19.77
N LEU A 107 -3.60 -5.33 -19.38
CA LEU A 107 -4.27 -6.24 -20.31
C LEU A 107 -5.44 -5.55 -21.06
N ALA A 108 -6.15 -4.64 -20.40
CA ALA A 108 -7.28 -3.90 -20.98
C ALA A 108 -6.84 -2.88 -22.03
N LEU A 109 -5.71 -2.20 -21.81
CA LEU A 109 -5.38 -0.94 -22.46
C LEU A 109 -4.10 -0.99 -23.29
N LEU A 110 -3.32 -2.07 -23.21
CA LEU A 110 -2.03 -2.22 -23.89
C LEU A 110 -1.97 -3.54 -24.66
N ASN A 111 -1.09 -3.57 -25.66
CA ASN A 111 -0.63 -4.79 -26.30
C ASN A 111 0.74 -5.19 -25.76
N ALA A 112 1.08 -6.48 -25.82
CA ALA A 112 2.42 -6.94 -25.49
C ALA A 112 3.46 -6.21 -26.35
N GLY A 113 4.53 -5.72 -25.71
CA GLY A 113 5.58 -4.93 -26.35
C GLY A 113 5.32 -3.42 -26.40
N ASP A 114 4.13 -2.95 -26.05
CA ASP A 114 3.90 -1.50 -25.92
C ASP A 114 4.83 -0.89 -24.87
N THR A 115 5.21 0.36 -25.07
CA THR A 115 6.08 1.08 -24.13
C THR A 115 5.28 1.67 -22.98
N ILE A 116 5.75 1.45 -21.76
CA ILE A 116 5.26 2.08 -20.52
C ILE A 116 6.39 2.90 -19.90
N LEU A 117 6.02 4.01 -19.24
CA LEU A 117 6.94 4.85 -18.47
C LEU A 117 6.49 4.86 -17.01
N GLY A 118 7.29 4.28 -16.11
CA GLY A 118 6.97 4.16 -14.70
C GLY A 118 8.13 4.49 -13.78
N MET A 119 7.87 4.67 -12.49
CA MET A 119 8.91 4.94 -11.50
C MET A 119 9.79 3.71 -11.28
N SER A 120 11.11 3.91 -11.28
CA SER A 120 12.10 2.88 -10.98
C SER A 120 11.89 2.27 -9.60
N LEU A 121 11.98 0.94 -9.51
CA LEU A 121 11.92 0.22 -8.23
C LEU A 121 13.01 0.70 -7.25
N ALA A 122 14.22 0.99 -7.74
CA ALA A 122 15.33 1.51 -6.94
C ALA A 122 15.09 2.92 -6.39
N HIS A 123 14.17 3.66 -6.98
CA HIS A 123 13.80 5.02 -6.58
C HIS A 123 12.42 5.09 -5.92
N GLY A 124 11.85 3.97 -5.51
CA GLY A 124 10.60 3.91 -4.76
C GLY A 124 9.37 3.51 -5.58
N GLY A 125 9.51 3.08 -6.84
CA GLY A 125 8.42 2.52 -7.62
C GLY A 125 7.94 1.17 -7.08
N HIS A 126 6.88 0.62 -7.68
CA HIS A 126 6.38 -0.71 -7.37
C HIS A 126 6.85 -1.73 -8.42
N LEU A 127 6.93 -3.01 -8.02
CA LEU A 127 7.29 -4.11 -8.94
C LEU A 127 6.46 -4.10 -10.23
N THR A 128 5.16 -3.83 -10.12
CA THR A 128 4.23 -3.81 -11.27
C THR A 128 4.30 -2.53 -12.12
N HIS A 129 5.22 -1.59 -11.82
CA HIS A 129 5.45 -0.39 -12.63
C HIS A 129 6.58 -0.56 -13.66
N GLY A 130 6.82 -1.78 -14.12
CA GLY A 130 7.81 -2.08 -15.15
C GLY A 130 9.11 -2.70 -14.64
N ALA A 131 9.18 -3.18 -13.39
CA ALA A 131 10.37 -3.88 -12.92
C ALA A 131 10.61 -5.17 -13.70
N LYS A 132 11.84 -5.40 -14.14
CA LYS A 132 12.23 -6.52 -15.04
C LYS A 132 11.83 -7.91 -14.52
N VAL A 133 11.71 -8.07 -13.21
CA VAL A 133 11.33 -9.36 -12.58
C VAL A 133 9.81 -9.59 -12.59
N SER A 134 9.00 -8.53 -12.75
CA SER A 134 7.55 -8.63 -12.80
C SER A 134 7.00 -8.84 -14.22
N SER A 135 5.75 -9.25 -14.32
CA SER A 135 5.06 -9.37 -15.61
C SER A 135 5.05 -8.07 -16.41
N SER A 136 4.93 -6.92 -15.74
CA SER A 136 4.94 -5.62 -16.39
C SER A 136 6.27 -5.31 -17.09
N GLY A 137 7.40 -5.71 -16.50
CA GLY A 137 8.72 -5.56 -17.14
C GLY A 137 9.08 -6.66 -18.12
N LYS A 138 8.34 -7.79 -18.15
CA LYS A 138 8.55 -8.90 -19.08
C LYS A 138 7.70 -8.77 -20.34
N LEU A 139 6.49 -8.24 -20.23
CA LEU A 139 5.53 -8.16 -21.32
C LEU A 139 5.57 -6.83 -22.06
N TYR A 140 6.05 -5.75 -21.40
CA TYR A 140 6.06 -4.41 -21.97
C TYR A 140 7.48 -3.86 -22.05
N ASN A 141 7.69 -2.91 -22.96
CA ASN A 141 8.94 -2.17 -23.04
C ASN A 141 8.92 -1.09 -21.93
N ALA A 142 9.48 -1.44 -20.77
CA ALA A 142 9.43 -0.59 -19.57
C ALA A 142 10.59 0.41 -19.55
N VAL A 143 10.27 1.68 -19.73
CA VAL A 143 11.15 2.83 -19.46
C VAL A 143 10.90 3.31 -18.04
N GLN A 144 11.95 3.70 -17.34
CA GLN A 144 11.82 4.07 -15.93
C GLN A 144 12.35 5.49 -15.68
N TYR A 145 11.57 6.30 -14.95
CA TYR A 145 12.03 7.55 -14.38
C TYR A 145 12.48 7.35 -12.93
N GLY A 146 13.35 8.25 -12.46
CA GLY A 146 13.86 8.22 -11.10
C GLY A 146 13.56 9.50 -10.34
N LEU A 147 14.24 9.62 -9.19
CA LEU A 147 14.28 10.85 -8.39
C LEU A 147 15.54 11.62 -8.76
N ASP A 148 15.48 12.93 -8.71
CA ASP A 148 16.65 13.79 -8.62
C ASP A 148 17.43 13.42 -7.35
N THR A 149 18.69 13.08 -7.49
CA THR A 149 19.49 12.49 -6.41
C THR A 149 19.98 13.51 -5.38
N ALA A 150 19.97 14.80 -5.73
CA ALA A 150 20.32 15.87 -4.81
C ALA A 150 19.16 16.25 -3.88
N THR A 151 17.93 16.17 -4.40
CA THR A 151 16.73 16.60 -3.67
C THR A 151 15.89 15.43 -3.17
N GLY A 152 16.04 14.24 -3.75
CA GLY A 152 15.17 13.07 -3.50
C GLY A 152 13.74 13.27 -4.04
N LEU A 153 13.52 14.22 -4.94
CA LEU A 153 12.21 14.54 -5.51
C LEU A 153 12.08 14.00 -6.94
N ILE A 154 10.84 13.79 -7.40
CA ILE A 154 10.59 13.48 -8.80
C ILE A 154 10.94 14.72 -9.64
N ASP A 155 11.81 14.53 -10.63
CA ASP A 155 12.08 15.53 -11.66
C ASP A 155 11.07 15.36 -12.80
N TYR A 156 10.03 16.20 -12.80
CA TYR A 156 8.99 16.15 -13.83
C TYR A 156 9.48 16.58 -15.22
N ASP A 157 10.54 17.36 -15.32
CA ASP A 157 11.13 17.73 -16.61
C ASP A 157 11.86 16.51 -17.21
N GLU A 158 12.52 15.70 -16.38
CA GLU A 158 13.09 14.43 -16.81
C GLU A 158 12.00 13.41 -17.20
N VAL A 159 10.88 13.33 -16.44
CA VAL A 159 9.72 12.52 -16.85
C VAL A 159 9.20 12.93 -18.21
N GLU A 160 9.07 14.23 -18.46
CA GLU A 160 8.63 14.77 -19.74
C GLU A 160 9.63 14.46 -20.86
N ARG A 161 10.92 14.64 -20.62
CA ARG A 161 11.99 14.31 -21.58
C ARG A 161 11.91 12.82 -22.01
N LEU A 162 11.81 11.92 -21.05
CA LEU A 162 11.68 10.48 -21.30
C LEU A 162 10.38 10.13 -22.05
N ALA A 163 9.28 10.80 -21.71
CA ALA A 163 8.01 10.60 -22.40
C ALA A 163 8.09 11.05 -23.87
N VAL A 164 8.71 12.18 -24.15
CA VAL A 164 8.90 12.68 -25.53
C VAL A 164 9.83 11.77 -26.33
N GLU A 165 10.92 11.29 -25.71
CA GLU A 165 11.90 10.42 -26.36
C GLU A 165 11.33 9.03 -26.68
N HIS A 166 10.67 8.40 -25.71
CA HIS A 166 10.23 6.99 -25.80
C HIS A 166 8.78 6.82 -26.24
N LYS A 167 7.98 7.88 -26.27
CA LYS A 167 6.56 7.89 -26.68
C LYS A 167 5.75 6.73 -26.10
N PRO A 168 5.69 6.62 -24.76
CA PRO A 168 4.97 5.52 -24.11
C PRO A 168 3.49 5.56 -24.46
N LYS A 169 2.87 4.39 -24.52
CA LYS A 169 1.40 4.27 -24.60
C LYS A 169 0.73 4.59 -23.27
N MET A 170 1.46 4.40 -22.16
CA MET A 170 0.95 4.63 -20.82
C MET A 170 2.06 5.18 -19.92
N ILE A 171 1.74 6.23 -19.15
CA ILE A 171 2.55 6.73 -18.06
C ILE A 171 1.93 6.21 -16.77
N VAL A 172 2.76 5.58 -15.92
CA VAL A 172 2.36 5.03 -14.62
C VAL A 172 2.88 5.95 -13.53
N ALA A 173 1.97 6.62 -12.83
CA ALA A 173 2.27 7.40 -11.64
C ALA A 173 1.87 6.62 -10.39
N GLY A 174 2.71 6.67 -9.35
CA GLY A 174 2.50 5.93 -8.12
C GLY A 174 3.81 5.42 -7.56
N PHE A 175 3.80 5.02 -6.29
CA PHE A 175 5.01 4.65 -5.57
C PHE A 175 4.75 3.64 -4.45
N SER A 176 5.85 3.05 -3.97
CA SER A 176 5.90 2.23 -2.75
C SER A 176 6.75 2.89 -1.65
N ALA A 177 7.68 3.78 -2.00
CA ALA A 177 8.63 4.38 -1.06
C ALA A 177 8.98 5.84 -1.43
N TYR A 178 7.97 6.66 -1.68
CA TYR A 178 8.14 8.10 -1.92
C TYR A 178 7.36 8.90 -0.88
N SER A 179 8.03 9.80 -0.19
CA SER A 179 7.48 10.50 0.98
C SER A 179 6.81 11.83 0.67
N LYS A 180 6.78 12.26 -0.59
CA LYS A 180 6.19 13.55 -0.99
C LYS A 180 4.90 13.37 -1.79
N THR A 181 4.25 14.50 -2.02
CA THR A 181 3.03 14.57 -2.83
C THR A 181 3.35 14.46 -4.32
N LEU A 182 2.53 13.71 -5.06
CA LEU A 182 2.59 13.64 -6.53
C LEU A 182 1.80 14.79 -7.14
N ASP A 183 2.35 15.40 -8.20
CA ASP A 183 1.68 16.40 -9.02
C ASP A 183 0.93 15.71 -10.18
N PHE A 184 -0.31 15.31 -9.95
CA PHE A 184 -1.13 14.65 -10.97
C PHE A 184 -1.47 15.56 -12.17
N PRO A 185 -1.73 16.88 -11.99
CA PRO A 185 -1.84 17.81 -13.11
C PRO A 185 -0.60 17.81 -14.02
N ARG A 186 0.60 17.76 -13.46
CA ARG A 186 1.85 17.71 -14.24
C ARG A 186 1.99 16.39 -15.00
N PHE A 187 1.70 15.25 -14.35
CA PHE A 187 1.64 13.95 -15.05
C PHE A 187 0.62 13.94 -16.19
N ARG A 188 -0.57 14.52 -15.98
CA ARG A 188 -1.59 14.63 -17.04
C ARG A 188 -1.10 15.45 -18.23
N ALA A 189 -0.50 16.62 -17.97
CA ALA A 189 0.05 17.45 -19.03
C ALA A 189 1.14 16.74 -19.84
N ILE A 190 2.01 15.99 -19.18
CA ILE A 190 3.04 15.17 -19.84
C ILE A 190 2.41 14.08 -20.72
N ALA A 191 1.43 13.37 -20.18
CA ALA A 191 0.73 12.31 -20.90
C ALA A 191 0.00 12.85 -22.13
N ASP A 192 -0.70 13.98 -22.00
CA ASP A 192 -1.39 14.64 -23.12
C ASP A 192 -0.41 15.06 -24.22
N LYS A 193 0.76 15.58 -23.85
CA LYS A 193 1.79 16.02 -24.80
C LYS A 193 2.25 14.91 -25.75
N VAL A 194 2.27 13.65 -25.28
CA VAL A 194 2.73 12.51 -26.06
C VAL A 194 1.60 11.56 -26.50
N GLY A 195 0.35 11.89 -26.15
CA GLY A 195 -0.81 11.06 -26.45
C GLY A 195 -0.87 9.74 -25.67
N ALA A 196 -0.28 9.71 -24.47
CA ALA A 196 -0.28 8.55 -23.59
C ALA A 196 -1.49 8.54 -22.67
N LEU A 197 -1.89 7.33 -22.23
CA LEU A 197 -2.79 7.16 -21.11
C LEU A 197 -2.07 7.49 -19.80
N LEU A 198 -2.76 8.11 -18.85
CA LEU A 198 -2.27 8.29 -17.48
C LEU A 198 -2.93 7.25 -16.58
N PHE A 199 -2.13 6.32 -16.07
CA PHE A 199 -2.52 5.33 -15.08
C PHE A 199 -1.90 5.69 -13.73
N VAL A 200 -2.73 5.78 -12.68
CA VAL A 200 -2.26 6.07 -11.32
C VAL A 200 -2.51 4.90 -10.40
N ASP A 201 -1.45 4.38 -9.80
CA ASP A 201 -1.50 3.43 -8.69
C ASP A 201 -1.36 4.19 -7.36
N MET A 202 -2.49 4.43 -6.69
CA MET A 202 -2.53 5.16 -5.42
C MET A 202 -2.50 4.25 -4.19
N ALA A 203 -2.08 2.99 -4.33
CA ALA A 203 -2.20 1.97 -3.29
C ALA A 203 -1.68 2.41 -1.92
N HIS A 204 -0.53 3.07 -1.87
CA HIS A 204 0.05 3.53 -0.61
C HIS A 204 -0.74 4.66 0.06
N VAL A 205 -1.33 5.56 -0.71
CA VAL A 205 -1.96 6.78 -0.21
C VAL A 205 -3.49 6.77 -0.30
N ALA A 206 -4.11 5.66 -0.69
CA ALA A 206 -5.56 5.59 -0.91
C ALA A 206 -6.39 6.03 0.29
N GLY A 207 -5.98 5.71 1.51
CA GLY A 207 -6.65 6.18 2.73
C GLY A 207 -6.55 7.70 2.90
N LEU A 208 -5.40 8.28 2.57
CA LEU A 208 -5.17 9.73 2.62
C LEU A 208 -5.99 10.46 1.53
N VAL A 209 -6.07 9.88 0.33
CA VAL A 209 -6.92 10.38 -0.77
C VAL A 209 -8.39 10.34 -0.36
N ALA A 210 -8.86 9.21 0.18
CA ALA A 210 -10.24 9.05 0.67
C ALA A 210 -10.60 10.06 1.75
N ALA A 211 -9.65 10.42 2.61
CA ALA A 211 -9.82 11.42 3.67
C ALA A 211 -9.68 12.88 3.18
N GLY A 212 -9.34 13.11 1.91
CA GLY A 212 -9.08 14.44 1.36
C GLY A 212 -7.79 15.09 1.88
N LEU A 213 -6.81 14.28 2.31
CA LEU A 213 -5.53 14.72 2.86
C LEU A 213 -4.34 14.48 1.92
N TYR A 214 -4.61 13.97 0.73
CA TYR A 214 -3.68 13.79 -0.38
C TYR A 214 -4.42 14.07 -1.69
N PRO A 215 -3.78 14.60 -2.71
CA PRO A 215 -4.42 14.90 -3.99
C PRO A 215 -5.15 13.69 -4.57
N ASN A 216 -6.38 13.91 -5.05
CA ASN A 216 -7.17 12.87 -5.69
C ASN A 216 -6.75 12.73 -7.17
N PRO A 217 -6.29 11.55 -7.63
CA PRO A 217 -5.90 11.34 -9.02
C PRO A 217 -7.06 11.22 -10.00
N ILE A 218 -8.28 10.91 -9.53
CA ILE A 218 -9.44 10.64 -10.38
C ILE A 218 -9.71 11.73 -11.44
N PRO A 219 -9.63 13.04 -11.13
CA PRO A 219 -9.88 14.08 -12.14
C PRO A 219 -8.84 14.10 -13.27
N PHE A 220 -7.67 13.52 -13.09
CA PHE A 220 -6.53 13.64 -14.01
C PHE A 220 -6.21 12.33 -14.73
N ALA A 221 -6.42 11.18 -14.09
CA ALA A 221 -6.07 9.87 -14.62
C ALA A 221 -7.15 9.29 -15.54
N ASP A 222 -6.73 8.48 -16.52
CA ASP A 222 -7.64 7.66 -17.31
C ASP A 222 -8.12 6.45 -16.50
N VAL A 223 -7.21 5.85 -15.71
CA VAL A 223 -7.50 4.74 -14.79
C VAL A 223 -6.70 4.92 -13.51
N VAL A 224 -7.31 4.56 -12.39
CA VAL A 224 -6.69 4.54 -11.06
C VAL A 224 -6.84 3.16 -10.46
N THR A 225 -5.78 2.63 -9.84
CA THR A 225 -5.86 1.42 -9.03
C THR A 225 -5.44 1.69 -7.60
N THR A 226 -5.87 0.81 -6.72
CA THR A 226 -5.39 0.78 -5.35
C THR A 226 -5.47 -0.63 -4.76
N THR A 227 -4.74 -0.84 -3.67
CA THR A 227 -5.01 -1.90 -2.70
C THR A 227 -6.03 -1.40 -1.67
N THR A 228 -6.64 -2.34 -0.93
CA THR A 228 -7.62 -1.99 0.11
C THR A 228 -7.09 -2.12 1.55
N HIS A 229 -5.86 -2.64 1.75
CA HIS A 229 -5.33 -3.07 3.05
C HIS A 229 -4.18 -2.21 3.63
N LYS A 230 -3.76 -1.13 2.98
CA LYS A 230 -2.68 -0.24 3.47
C LYS A 230 -3.28 0.91 4.29
N THR A 231 -3.07 2.15 3.87
CA THR A 231 -3.69 3.31 4.53
C THR A 231 -5.22 3.24 4.56
N LEU A 232 -5.84 2.56 3.60
CA LEU A 232 -7.31 2.38 3.56
C LEU A 232 -7.83 1.43 4.65
N ARG A 233 -6.97 0.64 5.29
CA ARG A 233 -7.25 -0.20 6.47
C ARG A 233 -8.35 -1.27 6.27
N GLY A 234 -8.47 -1.82 5.06
CA GLY A 234 -9.45 -2.83 4.70
C GLY A 234 -8.87 -4.24 4.55
N PRO A 235 -9.61 -5.15 3.93
CA PRO A 235 -9.15 -6.49 3.62
C PRO A 235 -8.05 -6.45 2.55
N ARG A 236 -7.22 -7.49 2.47
CA ARG A 236 -6.28 -7.66 1.37
C ARG A 236 -7.04 -7.85 0.06
N GLY A 237 -6.84 -6.92 -0.87
CA GLY A 237 -7.54 -6.92 -2.15
C GLY A 237 -7.10 -5.75 -3.02
N GLY A 238 -7.64 -5.68 -4.24
CA GLY A 238 -7.44 -4.60 -5.20
C GLY A 238 -8.74 -3.91 -5.59
N LEU A 239 -8.62 -2.75 -6.22
CA LEU A 239 -9.73 -1.93 -6.70
C LEU A 239 -9.27 -1.19 -7.95
N ILE A 240 -10.13 -1.09 -8.96
CA ILE A 240 -9.95 -0.26 -10.15
C ILE A 240 -11.02 0.81 -10.16
N LEU A 241 -10.62 2.05 -10.44
CA LEU A 241 -11.48 3.23 -10.50
C LEU A 241 -11.22 3.99 -11.80
N ALA A 242 -12.25 4.66 -12.32
CA ALA A 242 -12.09 5.55 -13.48
C ALA A 242 -13.16 6.65 -13.48
N ARG A 243 -12.93 7.69 -14.29
CA ARG A 243 -13.99 8.58 -14.75
C ARG A 243 -14.85 7.87 -15.78
N ALA A 244 -16.04 8.42 -16.05
CA ALA A 244 -16.95 7.88 -17.05
C ALA A 244 -16.26 7.78 -18.43
N ASN A 245 -16.10 6.56 -18.91
CA ASN A 245 -15.62 6.23 -20.24
C ASN A 245 -16.05 4.79 -20.59
N GLU A 246 -17.15 4.68 -21.33
CA GLU A 246 -17.78 3.40 -21.61
C GLU A 246 -16.83 2.39 -22.31
N GLU A 247 -15.94 2.87 -23.17
CA GLU A 247 -14.95 1.99 -23.85
C GLU A 247 -13.92 1.44 -22.86
N ILE A 248 -13.36 2.29 -22.01
CA ILE A 248 -12.38 1.89 -20.98
C ILE A 248 -13.05 0.95 -19.97
N GLU A 249 -14.25 1.28 -19.50
CA GLU A 249 -15.02 0.47 -18.53
C GLU A 249 -15.27 -0.95 -19.04
N LYS A 250 -15.71 -1.09 -20.31
CA LYS A 250 -15.91 -2.40 -20.95
C LYS A 250 -14.61 -3.21 -21.03
N LYS A 251 -13.51 -2.57 -21.43
CA LYS A 251 -12.19 -3.21 -21.51
C LYS A 251 -11.70 -3.65 -20.13
N LEU A 252 -11.83 -2.80 -19.11
CA LEU A 252 -11.44 -3.12 -17.74
C LEU A 252 -12.26 -4.28 -17.17
N ASN A 253 -13.58 -4.27 -17.34
CA ASN A 253 -14.43 -5.37 -16.90
C ASN A 253 -14.06 -6.68 -17.58
N SER A 254 -13.84 -6.67 -18.90
CA SER A 254 -13.43 -7.86 -19.67
C SER A 254 -12.04 -8.35 -19.27
N ALA A 255 -11.11 -7.46 -18.96
CA ALA A 255 -9.76 -7.81 -18.54
C ALA A 255 -9.71 -8.39 -17.13
N VAL A 256 -10.58 -7.94 -16.22
CA VAL A 256 -10.71 -8.55 -14.89
C VAL A 256 -11.38 -9.92 -15.02
N PHE A 257 -12.58 -9.97 -15.60
CA PHE A 257 -13.29 -11.22 -15.86
C PHE A 257 -13.89 -11.21 -17.28
N PRO A 258 -13.60 -12.20 -18.10
CA PRO A 258 -12.86 -13.45 -17.83
C PRO A 258 -11.32 -13.35 -18.08
N GLY A 259 -10.77 -12.15 -18.34
CA GLY A 259 -9.41 -11.97 -18.82
C GLY A 259 -8.32 -12.48 -17.88
N ALA A 260 -8.30 -12.03 -16.64
CA ALA A 260 -7.25 -12.34 -15.67
C ALA A 260 -7.74 -13.16 -14.47
N GLN A 261 -9.04 -13.19 -14.19
CA GLN A 261 -9.64 -13.86 -13.04
C GLN A 261 -10.86 -14.69 -13.45
N GLY A 262 -11.23 -15.69 -12.63
CA GLY A 262 -12.49 -16.41 -12.64
C GLY A 262 -13.45 -15.87 -11.58
N GLY A 263 -13.96 -16.76 -10.72
CA GLY A 263 -14.92 -16.38 -9.66
C GLY A 263 -14.35 -15.35 -8.69
N PRO A 264 -15.08 -14.26 -8.43
CA PRO A 264 -14.66 -13.23 -7.48
C PRO A 264 -14.74 -13.77 -6.05
N LEU A 265 -13.92 -13.20 -5.17
CA LEU A 265 -13.89 -13.53 -3.74
C LEU A 265 -15.00 -12.73 -3.02
N MET A 266 -16.22 -13.26 -2.98
CA MET A 266 -17.39 -12.53 -2.47
C MET A 266 -17.28 -12.15 -0.99
N HIS A 267 -16.61 -12.97 -0.17
CA HIS A 267 -16.28 -12.67 1.23
C HIS A 267 -15.32 -11.48 1.36
N VAL A 268 -14.33 -11.36 0.46
CA VAL A 268 -13.43 -10.19 0.42
C VAL A 268 -14.15 -8.94 -0.08
N ILE A 269 -15.03 -9.09 -1.07
CA ILE A 269 -15.86 -7.96 -1.55
C ILE A 269 -16.79 -7.43 -0.44
N ALA A 270 -17.37 -8.32 0.37
CA ALA A 270 -18.14 -7.91 1.55
C ALA A 270 -17.27 -7.13 2.56
N ALA A 271 -16.07 -7.60 2.80
CA ALA A 271 -15.11 -6.91 3.67
C ALA A 271 -14.67 -5.55 3.08
N LYS A 272 -14.51 -5.44 1.74
CA LYS A 272 -14.29 -4.14 1.06
C LYS A 272 -15.49 -3.20 1.27
N ALA A 273 -16.72 -3.71 1.18
CA ALA A 273 -17.93 -2.90 1.42
C ALA A 273 -17.97 -2.34 2.85
N VAL A 274 -17.53 -3.11 3.85
CA VAL A 274 -17.38 -2.64 5.24
C VAL A 274 -16.29 -1.59 5.34
N CYS A 275 -15.11 -1.87 4.81
CA CYS A 275 -13.98 -0.94 4.80
C CYS A 275 -14.35 0.43 4.19
N PHE A 276 -15.00 0.44 3.04
CA PHE A 276 -15.39 1.69 2.39
C PHE A 276 -16.46 2.44 3.20
N LYS A 277 -17.35 1.73 3.90
CA LYS A 277 -18.31 2.37 4.81
C LYS A 277 -17.59 3.04 5.99
N GLU A 278 -16.63 2.35 6.61
CA GLU A 278 -15.81 2.93 7.69
C GLU A 278 -15.00 4.14 7.20
N ALA A 279 -14.47 4.08 5.96
CA ALA A 279 -13.72 5.17 5.37
C ALA A 279 -14.58 6.41 5.02
N LEU A 280 -15.90 6.24 4.86
CA LEU A 280 -16.87 7.34 4.68
C LEU A 280 -17.28 8.00 6.00
N GLU A 281 -16.95 7.41 7.16
CA GLU A 281 -17.28 7.98 8.47
C GLU A 281 -16.30 9.11 8.84
N PRO A 282 -16.76 10.17 9.55
CA PRO A 282 -15.91 11.33 9.89
C PRO A 282 -14.62 10.96 10.64
N GLY A 283 -14.68 9.98 11.54
CA GLY A 283 -13.51 9.51 12.32
C GLY A 283 -12.36 8.96 11.49
N PHE A 284 -12.64 8.53 10.24
CA PHE A 284 -11.60 8.08 9.34
C PHE A 284 -10.67 9.22 8.89
N LYS A 285 -11.21 10.42 8.70
CA LYS A 285 -10.39 11.61 8.39
C LYS A 285 -9.47 11.97 9.56
N ASP A 286 -9.98 11.91 10.78
CA ASP A 286 -9.18 12.19 11.98
C ASP A 286 -8.05 11.15 12.14
N TYR A 287 -8.35 9.88 11.89
CA TYR A 287 -7.37 8.81 11.85
C TYR A 287 -6.26 9.07 10.82
N GLN A 288 -6.61 9.40 9.58
CA GLN A 288 -5.63 9.67 8.52
C GLN A 288 -4.80 10.93 8.81
N ALA A 289 -5.41 11.96 9.40
CA ALA A 289 -4.67 13.15 9.85
C ALA A 289 -3.64 12.79 10.93
N GLN A 290 -4.01 11.88 11.86
CA GLN A 290 -3.07 11.40 12.89
C GLN A 290 -1.93 10.58 12.26
N VAL A 291 -2.21 9.75 11.24
CA VAL A 291 -1.18 9.01 10.51
C VAL A 291 -0.09 9.97 9.97
N ILE A 292 -0.50 11.07 9.35
CA ILE A 292 0.45 12.06 8.81
C ILE A 292 1.22 12.77 9.94
N ARG A 293 0.55 13.18 11.03
CA ARG A 293 1.21 13.82 12.16
C ARG A 293 2.25 12.91 12.80
N ASN A 294 1.92 11.63 12.96
CA ASN A 294 2.82 10.62 13.49
C ASN A 294 4.06 10.45 12.60
N ALA A 295 3.86 10.38 11.28
CA ALA A 295 4.97 10.26 10.33
C ALA A 295 5.90 11.50 10.39
N LYS A 296 5.34 12.70 10.44
CA LYS A 296 6.12 13.92 10.58
C LYS A 296 6.90 13.97 11.89
N ALA A 297 6.26 13.58 13.00
CA ALA A 297 6.91 13.54 14.32
C ALA A 297 8.11 12.59 14.36
N MET A 298 8.00 11.41 13.72
CA MET A 298 9.13 10.49 13.59
C MET A 298 10.24 11.06 12.70
N ALA A 299 9.89 11.64 11.55
CA ALA A 299 10.85 12.22 10.62
C ALA A 299 11.67 13.35 11.28
N GLU A 300 11.03 14.20 12.10
CA GLU A 300 11.69 15.26 12.87
C GLU A 300 12.77 14.69 13.82
N VAL A 301 12.49 13.56 14.48
CA VAL A 301 13.46 12.91 15.38
C VAL A 301 14.64 12.36 14.59
N PHE A 302 14.41 11.65 13.48
CA PHE A 302 15.49 11.13 12.64
C PHE A 302 16.39 12.25 12.12
N ILE A 303 15.81 13.34 11.60
CA ILE A 303 16.58 14.49 11.14
C ILE A 303 17.37 15.13 12.29
N GLY A 304 16.74 15.32 13.45
CA GLY A 304 17.38 15.88 14.65
C GLY A 304 18.53 15.03 15.19
N ARG A 305 18.50 13.71 14.97
CA ARG A 305 19.55 12.76 15.30
C ARG A 305 20.63 12.62 14.18
N GLY A 306 20.52 13.40 13.10
CA GLY A 306 21.49 13.42 12.01
C GLY A 306 21.30 12.34 10.95
N TYR A 307 20.17 11.62 10.96
CA TYR A 307 19.82 10.69 9.89
C TYR A 307 19.30 11.42 8.65
N ASP A 308 19.60 10.88 7.49
CA ASP A 308 19.12 11.39 6.21
C ASP A 308 17.75 10.80 5.89
N VAL A 309 16.71 11.64 6.04
CA VAL A 309 15.36 11.31 5.57
C VAL A 309 15.25 11.73 4.12
N VAL A 310 15.18 10.75 3.22
CA VAL A 310 15.12 10.99 1.77
C VAL A 310 13.96 11.96 1.45
N SER A 311 14.22 12.93 0.58
CA SER A 311 13.33 14.07 0.26
C SER A 311 13.15 15.08 1.41
N GLY A 312 13.99 15.05 2.45
CA GLY A 312 14.00 16.03 3.55
C GLY A 312 12.79 15.96 4.48
N GLY A 313 12.08 14.84 4.54
CA GLY A 313 10.90 14.65 5.40
C GLY A 313 9.74 13.97 4.68
N THR A 314 8.53 14.06 5.25
CA THR A 314 7.35 13.40 4.68
C THR A 314 6.12 14.29 4.66
N ASP A 315 5.29 14.14 3.62
CA ASP A 315 3.97 14.75 3.47
C ASP A 315 2.84 13.72 3.59
N ASN A 316 3.19 12.43 3.75
CA ASN A 316 2.23 11.33 3.80
C ASN A 316 2.48 10.40 5.02
N HIS A 317 2.20 9.11 4.89
CA HIS A 317 2.25 8.11 5.96
C HIS A 317 3.59 7.40 6.10
N LEU A 318 4.54 7.63 5.21
CA LEU A 318 5.82 6.91 5.19
C LEU A 318 7.02 7.85 5.07
N MET A 319 8.18 7.33 5.44
CA MET A 319 9.47 7.93 5.19
C MET A 319 10.49 6.86 4.82
N LEU A 320 11.51 7.26 4.06
CA LEU A 320 12.66 6.46 3.72
C LEU A 320 13.89 7.04 4.42
N ILE A 321 14.53 6.25 5.26
CA ILE A 321 15.73 6.64 6.01
C ILE A 321 16.94 6.05 5.30
N SER A 322 17.85 6.93 4.85
CA SER A 322 19.15 6.51 4.33
C SER A 322 20.14 6.27 5.47
N LEU A 323 20.79 5.13 5.43
CA LEU A 323 21.81 4.71 6.40
C LEU A 323 23.22 4.80 5.82
N VAL A 324 23.37 5.36 4.62
CA VAL A 324 24.66 5.46 3.91
C VAL A 324 25.68 6.24 4.74
N LYS A 325 25.29 7.36 5.35
CA LYS A 325 26.17 8.20 6.17
C LYS A 325 26.66 7.49 7.42
N GLN A 326 25.85 6.60 7.99
CA GLN A 326 26.18 5.80 9.17
C GLN A 326 27.03 4.56 8.82
N GLY A 327 27.21 4.27 7.53
CA GLY A 327 27.89 3.07 7.08
C GLY A 327 27.14 1.77 7.37
N LEU A 328 25.83 1.87 7.65
CA LEU A 328 24.96 0.73 7.96
C LEU A 328 24.23 0.23 6.72
N THR A 329 23.89 -1.07 6.74
CA THR A 329 23.04 -1.66 5.70
C THR A 329 21.60 -1.78 6.17
N GLY A 330 20.67 -1.70 5.22
CA GLY A 330 19.26 -1.96 5.52
C GLY A 330 19.03 -3.35 6.12
N LYS A 331 19.80 -4.36 5.66
CA LYS A 331 19.75 -5.73 6.20
C LYS A 331 20.15 -5.81 7.67
N ALA A 332 21.20 -5.12 8.07
CA ALA A 332 21.66 -5.10 9.46
C ALA A 332 20.65 -4.36 10.35
N ALA A 333 20.17 -3.21 9.89
CA ALA A 333 19.15 -2.42 10.60
C ALA A 333 17.84 -3.19 10.79
N ASP A 334 17.33 -3.84 9.74
CA ASP A 334 16.14 -4.69 9.79
C ASP A 334 16.27 -5.82 10.83
N ALA A 335 17.43 -6.49 10.86
CA ALA A 335 17.70 -7.56 11.82
C ALA A 335 17.78 -7.04 13.27
N ALA A 336 18.49 -5.93 13.51
CA ALA A 336 18.65 -5.38 14.86
C ALA A 336 17.33 -4.84 15.42
N LEU A 337 16.55 -4.12 14.62
CA LEU A 337 15.24 -3.61 14.99
C LEU A 337 14.24 -4.76 15.22
N GLY A 338 14.26 -5.79 14.36
CA GLY A 338 13.42 -6.97 14.53
C GLY A 338 13.70 -7.72 15.84
N ALA A 339 14.97 -7.82 16.24
CA ALA A 339 15.34 -8.41 17.54
C ALA A 339 14.81 -7.61 18.74
N ALA A 340 14.62 -6.30 18.57
CA ALA A 340 14.01 -5.42 19.57
C ALA A 340 12.48 -5.30 19.41
N HIS A 341 11.84 -6.17 18.61
CA HIS A 341 10.40 -6.19 18.35
C HIS A 341 9.87 -4.94 17.62
N ILE A 342 10.72 -4.32 16.81
CA ILE A 342 10.33 -3.23 15.90
C ILE A 342 10.43 -3.74 14.46
N THR A 343 9.30 -3.91 13.81
CA THR A 343 9.22 -4.47 12.45
C THR A 343 9.26 -3.35 11.40
N VAL A 344 10.30 -3.36 10.59
CA VAL A 344 10.49 -2.46 9.44
C VAL A 344 10.76 -3.27 8.18
N ASN A 345 10.96 -2.65 7.04
CA ASN A 345 11.55 -3.32 5.89
C ASN A 345 12.80 -2.58 5.40
N LYS A 346 13.84 -3.34 5.07
CA LYS A 346 14.97 -2.79 4.32
C LYS A 346 14.51 -2.27 2.96
N ASN A 347 15.07 -1.17 2.50
CA ASN A 347 14.69 -0.52 1.25
C ASN A 347 15.90 0.12 0.57
N ALA A 348 15.97 0.02 -0.75
CA ALA A 348 16.97 0.76 -1.51
C ALA A 348 16.74 2.27 -1.36
N VAL A 349 17.82 3.02 -1.35
CA VAL A 349 17.82 4.49 -1.42
C VAL A 349 18.26 4.94 -2.82
N PRO A 350 17.95 6.16 -3.26
CA PRO A 350 18.46 6.67 -4.54
C PRO A 350 19.99 6.55 -4.62
N ASN A 351 20.50 5.99 -5.73
CA ASN A 351 21.92 5.67 -5.91
C ASN A 351 22.52 4.75 -4.82
N ASP A 352 21.74 3.79 -4.36
CA ASP A 352 22.17 2.86 -3.32
C ASP A 352 23.48 2.15 -3.69
N PRO A 353 24.54 2.24 -2.85
CA PRO A 353 25.81 1.57 -3.11
C PRO A 353 25.73 0.04 -2.90
N GLN A 354 24.67 -0.46 -2.29
CA GLN A 354 24.48 -1.88 -1.99
C GLN A 354 23.58 -2.57 -3.02
N SER A 355 23.65 -3.90 -3.05
CA SER A 355 22.75 -4.72 -3.86
C SER A 355 21.29 -4.64 -3.36
N PRO A 356 20.28 -4.93 -4.21
CA PRO A 356 18.88 -4.94 -3.79
C PRO A 356 18.54 -5.91 -2.64
N PHE A 357 19.38 -6.90 -2.38
CA PHE A 357 19.20 -7.87 -1.28
C PHE A 357 19.74 -7.36 0.07
N VAL A 358 20.62 -6.35 0.04
CA VAL A 358 21.28 -5.77 1.22
C VAL A 358 20.68 -4.40 1.53
N THR A 359 20.67 -3.50 0.55
CA THR A 359 20.18 -2.12 0.61
C THR A 359 20.93 -1.24 1.64
N SER A 360 20.73 0.07 1.54
CA SER A 360 21.33 1.05 2.48
C SER A 360 20.28 1.92 3.16
N GLY A 361 19.03 1.46 3.22
CA GLY A 361 17.96 2.19 3.87
C GLY A 361 16.92 1.28 4.52
N ILE A 362 16.08 1.91 5.32
CA ILE A 362 14.86 1.34 5.88
C ILE A 362 13.67 2.21 5.54
N ARG A 363 12.53 1.59 5.22
CA ARG A 363 11.26 2.30 5.05
C ARG A 363 10.43 2.13 6.31
N ILE A 364 9.86 3.24 6.78
CA ILE A 364 9.02 3.33 7.97
C ILE A 364 7.69 3.94 7.59
N GLY A 365 6.60 3.41 8.13
CA GLY A 365 5.25 3.95 7.97
C GLY A 365 4.46 3.89 9.27
N THR A 366 3.47 4.74 9.39
CA THR A 366 2.72 4.97 10.63
C THR A 366 1.25 4.50 10.65
N PRO A 367 0.68 3.88 9.60
CA PRO A 367 -0.73 3.45 9.65
C PRO A 367 -1.04 2.47 10.77
N ALA A 368 -0.23 1.41 10.93
CA ALA A 368 -0.44 0.36 11.93
C ALA A 368 -0.34 0.88 13.37
N VAL A 369 0.72 1.63 13.70
CA VAL A 369 0.88 2.23 15.04
C VAL A 369 -0.23 3.24 15.35
N THR A 370 -0.70 3.99 14.35
CA THR A 370 -1.83 4.92 14.53
C THR A 370 -3.13 4.15 14.79
N THR A 371 -3.35 3.01 14.15
CA THR A 371 -4.49 2.12 14.43
C THR A 371 -4.44 1.59 15.85
N ARG A 372 -3.24 1.30 16.39
CA ARG A 372 -3.04 0.93 17.81
C ARG A 372 -3.33 2.05 18.80
N GLY A 373 -3.38 3.29 18.33
CA GLY A 373 -3.65 4.46 19.19
C GLY A 373 -2.45 5.36 19.47
N PHE A 374 -1.28 5.11 18.85
CA PHE A 374 -0.11 5.96 18.97
C PHE A 374 -0.40 7.37 18.44
N ARG A 375 0.17 8.35 19.12
CA ARG A 375 0.18 9.75 18.74
C ARG A 375 1.61 10.25 18.59
N GLU A 376 1.78 11.55 18.38
CA GLU A 376 3.09 12.17 18.12
C GLU A 376 4.09 11.90 19.26
N GLY A 377 3.64 11.84 20.51
CA GLY A 377 4.49 11.56 21.68
C GLY A 377 5.14 10.18 21.59
N GLU A 378 4.31 9.15 21.50
CA GLU A 378 4.74 7.75 21.37
C GLU A 378 5.59 7.54 20.11
N CYS A 379 5.24 8.21 19.01
CA CYS A 379 6.00 8.13 17.77
C CYS A 379 7.39 8.79 17.86
N ARG A 380 7.53 9.91 18.58
CA ARG A 380 8.86 10.51 18.84
C ARG A 380 9.71 9.61 19.72
N GLU A 381 9.15 9.02 20.75
CA GLU A 381 9.86 8.10 21.63
C GLU A 381 10.32 6.85 20.87
N LEU A 382 9.44 6.24 20.08
CA LEU A 382 9.75 5.11 19.22
C LEU A 382 10.87 5.44 18.22
N ALA A 383 10.81 6.59 17.57
CA ALA A 383 11.88 7.04 16.66
C ALA A 383 13.21 7.22 17.40
N GLY A 384 13.18 7.71 18.64
CA GLY A 384 14.34 7.78 19.52
C GLY A 384 14.96 6.41 19.78
N TRP A 385 14.15 5.40 20.12
CA TRP A 385 14.61 4.03 20.32
C TRP A 385 15.23 3.40 19.07
N ILE A 386 14.63 3.67 17.89
CA ILE A 386 15.20 3.23 16.61
C ILE A 386 16.59 3.85 16.42
N CYS A 387 16.73 5.16 16.65
CA CYS A 387 18.02 5.82 16.57
C CYS A 387 19.02 5.24 17.56
N ASP A 388 18.63 4.98 18.81
CA ASP A 388 19.52 4.39 19.82
C ASP A 388 20.08 3.04 19.37
N ILE A 389 19.26 2.16 18.77
CA ILE A 389 19.71 0.88 18.21
C ILE A 389 20.65 1.10 17.02
N LEU A 390 20.33 2.04 16.13
CA LEU A 390 21.13 2.28 14.93
C LEU A 390 22.45 2.97 15.24
N ASP A 391 22.51 3.80 16.28
CA ASP A 391 23.74 4.48 16.73
C ASP A 391 24.75 3.52 17.38
N ASP A 392 24.29 2.38 17.93
CA ASP A 392 25.12 1.36 18.61
C ASP A 392 24.60 -0.05 18.29
N ILE A 393 24.57 -0.36 16.99
CA ILE A 393 23.88 -1.53 16.43
C ILE A 393 24.43 -2.88 16.93
N ASP A 394 25.70 -2.93 17.31
CA ASP A 394 26.38 -4.14 17.78
C ASP A 394 26.26 -4.33 19.31
N ASN A 395 25.63 -3.41 20.02
CA ASN A 395 25.48 -3.47 21.48
C ASN A 395 24.15 -4.17 21.89
N PRO A 396 24.23 -5.41 22.39
CA PRO A 396 23.01 -6.16 22.74
C PRO A 396 22.23 -5.52 23.91
N GLU A 397 22.88 -4.78 24.80
CA GLU A 397 22.20 -4.15 25.96
C GLU A 397 21.23 -3.08 25.50
N VAL A 398 21.56 -2.33 24.43
CA VAL A 398 20.66 -1.34 23.85
C VAL A 398 19.43 -2.04 23.25
N GLY A 399 19.64 -3.11 22.49
CA GLY A 399 18.55 -3.91 21.90
C GLY A 399 17.61 -4.48 22.96
N GLU A 400 18.16 -5.07 24.05
CA GLU A 400 17.35 -5.63 25.15
C GLU A 400 16.58 -4.56 25.91
N ARG A 401 17.21 -3.41 26.19
CA ARG A 401 16.53 -2.27 26.81
C ARG A 401 15.33 -1.81 25.99
N VAL A 402 15.55 -1.59 24.68
CA VAL A 402 14.49 -1.14 23.77
C VAL A 402 13.39 -2.20 23.64
N ARG A 403 13.75 -3.48 23.56
CA ARG A 403 12.77 -4.57 23.56
C ARG A 403 11.86 -4.53 24.80
N GLY A 404 12.41 -4.26 25.95
CA GLY A 404 11.64 -4.08 27.19
C GLY A 404 10.64 -2.90 27.10
N GLN A 405 11.08 -1.76 26.56
CA GLN A 405 10.27 -0.57 26.34
C GLN A 405 9.15 -0.82 25.32
N VAL A 406 9.46 -1.50 24.20
CA VAL A 406 8.49 -1.92 23.20
C VAL A 406 7.41 -2.82 23.83
N GLY A 407 7.80 -3.82 24.62
CA GLY A 407 6.86 -4.68 25.32
C GLY A 407 5.94 -3.93 26.29
N GLU A 408 6.42 -2.88 26.95
CA GLU A 408 5.60 -2.01 27.78
C GLU A 408 4.59 -1.21 26.95
N PHE A 409 5.04 -0.59 25.83
CA PHE A 409 4.15 0.13 24.94
C PHE A 409 3.06 -0.78 24.35
N CYS A 410 3.43 -1.97 23.91
CA CYS A 410 2.47 -2.92 23.33
C CYS A 410 1.35 -3.29 24.32
N ARG A 411 1.65 -3.40 25.62
CA ARG A 411 0.62 -3.65 26.66
C ARG A 411 -0.34 -2.48 26.84
N HIS A 412 0.11 -1.24 26.65
CA HIS A 412 -0.74 -0.06 26.75
C HIS A 412 -1.57 0.20 25.49
N PHE A 413 -1.13 -0.32 24.34
CA PHE A 413 -1.75 -0.13 23.03
C PHE A 413 -2.02 -1.48 22.35
N PRO A 414 -2.91 -2.34 22.88
CA PRO A 414 -3.18 -3.65 22.29
C PRO A 414 -3.83 -3.53 20.91
N VAL A 415 -3.56 -4.52 20.05
CA VAL A 415 -4.14 -4.62 18.69
C VAL A 415 -5.55 -5.20 18.74
N TYR A 416 -5.72 -6.29 19.52
CA TYR A 416 -6.92 -7.13 19.52
C TYR A 416 -7.75 -7.04 20.81
N ALA A 417 -7.57 -5.96 21.58
CA ALA A 417 -8.41 -5.72 22.77
C ALA A 417 -9.90 -5.70 22.43
N ASP A 418 -10.74 -6.16 23.38
CA ASP A 418 -12.20 -6.21 23.26
C ASP A 418 -12.87 -4.82 23.25
#